data_de345dad194642d68daf21c0c3c0fac7
#
_entry.id   de345dad194642d68daf21c0c3c0fac7
#
_cell.length_a   1.000
_cell.length_b   1.000
_cell.length_c   1.000
_cell.angle_alpha   90.00
_cell.angle_beta   90.00
_cell.angle_gamma   90.00
#
_symmetry.space_group_name_H-M   'P 1'
#
loop_
_entity.id
_entity.type
_entity.pdbx_description
1 polymer ?
#
loop_
_entity_poly.entity_id
_entity_poly.type
_entity_poly.pdbx_seq_one_letter_code
_entity_poly.pdbx_strand_id
1 'polypeptide(L)'
;MKKLLTLLLAVLLLAGCAGNKSGTFEAGKNTFLLNGKPFVVKAAEVHYPRIPREYWEHRIEMCKALGMNTLCLYVFWNLHEETPGNYDFTGNKDIAAFCKLAQKHGMYVIVRPGPYVCAEWEMGGLPWWLLKNDSVQLRTLDPFYMQHVGAFMHEVGKQLQDLQITRGGNIIMVQVENEYGSYGTDKPYVSAIRDTVRAAGFTEVPLFQCDWSSNFLNNGLDDLLWTVNFGTGADIDKQFAKLKEVRPDAPLMCSEFWSGWFDHWGRKHETRDGQIMVDGLKEMMDKGISFSLYMTHGGTTFGWWGGANNPAYSAMCSSYDYDAPISEAGWTTDKYFALRDMLKDYLDEGQTLPEVPEALPVMEIPAIKFTQIAPLVDNLPEPKQTEEIQPMEKFDQGWGSILYRTHLPEDVKA
;
A
#
# COMPACT_ATOMS: atom_id res chain seq x y z
N MET A 1 -30.93 -6.03 -49.36
CA MET A 1 -29.93 -6.77 -48.61
C MET A 1 -28.63 -6.02 -48.45
N LYS A 2 -27.96 -5.47 -49.48
CA LYS A 2 -26.69 -4.75 -49.34
C LYS A 2 -26.76 -3.49 -48.46
N LYS A 3 -27.84 -2.70 -48.47
CA LYS A 3 -28.01 -1.50 -47.62
C LYS A 3 -28.25 -1.83 -46.15
N LEU A 4 -28.83 -2.98 -45.83
CA LEU A 4 -29.01 -3.45 -44.44
C LEU A 4 -27.74 -3.94 -43.81
N LEU A 5 -26.85 -4.58 -44.61
CA LEU A 5 -25.53 -5.05 -44.17
C LEU A 5 -24.58 -3.90 -43.86
N THR A 6 -24.64 -2.81 -44.63
CA THR A 6 -23.82 -1.60 -44.44
C THR A 6 -24.23 -0.83 -43.17
N LEU A 7 -25.54 -0.84 -42.83
CA LEU A 7 -26.00 -0.23 -41.59
C LEU A 7 -25.62 -1.06 -40.34
N LEU A 8 -25.65 -2.38 -40.42
CA LEU A 8 -25.19 -3.25 -39.32
C LEU A 8 -23.68 -3.14 -39.11
N LEU A 9 -22.86 -3.03 -40.17
CA LEU A 9 -21.43 -2.81 -40.05
C LEU A 9 -21.08 -1.43 -39.45
N ALA A 10 -21.87 -0.38 -39.79
CA ALA A 10 -21.65 0.97 -39.21
C ALA A 10 -22.06 1.02 -37.71
N VAL A 11 -23.06 0.26 -37.28
CA VAL A 11 -23.45 0.16 -35.88
C VAL A 11 -22.43 -0.66 -35.08
N LEU A 12 -21.81 -1.68 -35.67
CA LEU A 12 -20.74 -2.47 -35.03
C LEU A 12 -19.41 -1.68 -34.92
N LEU A 13 -19.14 -0.73 -35.83
CA LEU A 13 -17.95 0.14 -35.77
C LEU A 13 -18.13 1.29 -34.76
N LEU A 14 -19.34 1.66 -34.38
CA LEU A 14 -19.62 2.67 -33.35
C LEU A 14 -19.63 2.09 -31.92
N ALA A 15 -19.74 0.76 -31.76
CA ALA A 15 -19.66 0.09 -30.47
C ALA A 15 -18.23 -0.18 -29.99
N GLY A 16 -17.22 0.11 -30.80
CA GLY A 16 -15.81 -0.25 -30.56
C GLY A 16 -14.93 0.85 -29.95
N CYS A 17 -15.43 2.05 -29.66
CA CYS A 17 -14.67 3.15 -29.07
C CYS A 17 -15.42 3.87 -27.94
N ALA A 18 -15.94 3.11 -26.97
CA ALA A 18 -16.19 3.70 -25.66
C ALA A 18 -14.86 3.73 -24.91
N GLY A 19 -13.94 4.59 -25.34
CA GLY A 19 -12.80 4.97 -24.51
C GLY A 19 -13.36 5.48 -23.18
N ASN A 20 -12.78 5.02 -22.05
CA ASN A 20 -13.17 5.54 -20.74
C ASN A 20 -13.13 7.07 -20.79
N LYS A 21 -14.24 7.72 -20.39
CA LYS A 21 -14.29 9.18 -20.36
C LYS A 21 -13.29 9.66 -19.32
N SER A 22 -12.45 10.64 -19.69
CA SER A 22 -11.59 11.34 -18.73
C SER A 22 -12.46 12.01 -17.65
N GLY A 23 -12.01 11.91 -16.41
CA GLY A 23 -12.63 12.56 -15.26
C GLY A 23 -11.69 13.57 -14.62
N THR A 24 -12.15 14.23 -13.55
CA THR A 24 -11.31 15.09 -12.72
C THR A 24 -11.45 14.73 -11.24
N PHE A 25 -10.36 14.87 -10.49
CA PHE A 25 -10.37 14.78 -9.04
C PHE A 25 -9.52 15.91 -8.48
N GLU A 26 -10.08 16.68 -7.56
CA GLU A 26 -9.47 17.92 -7.08
C GLU A 26 -9.69 18.09 -5.56
N ALA A 27 -8.74 18.76 -4.90
CA ALA A 27 -8.93 19.27 -3.56
C ALA A 27 -9.73 20.58 -3.62
N GLY A 28 -11.03 20.51 -3.37
CA GLY A 28 -11.90 21.68 -3.30
C GLY A 28 -11.90 22.34 -1.92
N LYS A 29 -12.75 23.34 -1.74
CA LYS A 29 -12.92 23.99 -0.44
C LYS A 29 -13.68 23.08 0.52
N ASN A 30 -12.99 22.64 1.59
CA ASN A 30 -13.51 21.75 2.65
C ASN A 30 -14.00 20.37 2.18
N THR A 31 -13.81 20.01 0.91
CA THR A 31 -14.22 18.72 0.38
C THR A 31 -13.41 18.37 -0.86
N PHE A 32 -13.30 17.10 -1.18
CA PHE A 32 -12.81 16.70 -2.50
C PHE A 32 -13.91 16.86 -3.55
N LEU A 33 -13.50 17.08 -4.79
CA LEU A 33 -14.39 17.17 -5.94
C LEU A 33 -14.06 16.07 -6.95
N LEU A 34 -15.05 15.24 -7.26
CA LEU A 34 -14.98 14.27 -8.34
C LEU A 34 -15.87 14.75 -9.49
N ASN A 35 -15.28 15.05 -10.64
CA ASN A 35 -16.00 15.65 -11.78
C ASN A 35 -16.78 16.91 -11.37
N GLY A 36 -16.19 17.76 -10.54
CA GLY A 36 -16.76 19.00 -10.03
C GLY A 36 -17.86 18.83 -8.96
N LYS A 37 -18.14 17.60 -8.51
CA LYS A 37 -19.12 17.32 -7.44
C LYS A 37 -18.44 16.94 -6.14
N PRO A 38 -18.99 17.32 -4.98
CA PRO A 38 -18.48 16.87 -3.68
C PRO A 38 -18.36 15.35 -3.62
N PHE A 39 -17.22 14.89 -3.08
CA PHE A 39 -16.89 13.47 -2.99
C PHE A 39 -16.15 13.16 -1.70
N VAL A 40 -16.69 12.22 -0.92
CA VAL A 40 -16.00 11.68 0.26
C VAL A 40 -15.29 10.40 -0.13
N VAL A 41 -13.97 10.39 -0.01
CA VAL A 41 -13.15 9.21 -0.27
C VAL A 41 -13.34 8.22 0.89
N LYS A 42 -13.87 7.04 0.57
CA LYS A 42 -13.97 5.88 1.45
C LYS A 42 -13.01 4.83 0.91
N ALA A 43 -11.72 4.94 1.28
CA ALA A 43 -10.69 4.08 0.74
C ALA A 43 -10.50 2.83 1.58
N ALA A 44 -10.31 1.70 0.90
CA ALA A 44 -9.86 0.44 1.46
C ALA A 44 -8.36 0.28 1.20
N GLU A 45 -7.53 0.28 2.23
CA GLU A 45 -6.12 -0.07 2.09
C GLU A 45 -6.00 -1.59 1.91
N VAL A 46 -5.42 -1.99 0.77
CA VAL A 46 -5.14 -3.37 0.40
C VAL A 46 -3.82 -3.43 -0.35
N HIS A 47 -3.01 -4.45 -0.09
CA HIS A 47 -1.70 -4.57 -0.71
C HIS A 47 -1.71 -5.74 -1.70
N TYR A 48 -1.71 -5.44 -3.02
CA TYR A 48 -1.79 -6.46 -4.08
C TYR A 48 -0.75 -7.60 -3.96
N PRO A 49 0.50 -7.38 -3.47
CA PRO A 49 1.46 -8.47 -3.33
C PRO A 49 1.16 -9.41 -2.16
N ARG A 50 0.33 -8.96 -1.20
CA ARG A 50 -0.12 -9.78 -0.06
C ARG A 50 -1.35 -10.63 -0.38
N ILE A 51 -1.82 -10.59 -1.63
CA ILE A 51 -2.98 -11.30 -2.12
C ILE A 51 -2.56 -12.08 -3.37
N PRO A 52 -2.72 -13.41 -3.44
CA PRO A 52 -2.52 -14.16 -4.69
C PRO A 52 -3.36 -13.56 -5.82
N ARG A 53 -2.76 -13.43 -7.00
CA ARG A 53 -3.40 -12.76 -8.16
C ARG A 53 -4.79 -13.30 -8.47
N GLU A 54 -4.98 -14.59 -8.31
CA GLU A 54 -6.26 -15.30 -8.56
C GLU A 54 -7.38 -14.81 -7.62
N TYR A 55 -7.04 -14.18 -6.50
CA TYR A 55 -8.00 -13.66 -5.51
C TYR A 55 -8.16 -12.14 -5.54
N TRP A 56 -7.46 -11.43 -6.42
CA TRP A 56 -7.55 -9.96 -6.51
C TRP A 56 -8.98 -9.50 -6.76
N GLU A 57 -9.66 -10.12 -7.73
CA GLU A 57 -11.05 -9.75 -8.08
C GLU A 57 -11.98 -9.93 -6.88
N HIS A 58 -11.92 -11.07 -6.20
CA HIS A 58 -12.70 -11.34 -5.01
C HIS A 58 -12.45 -10.29 -3.90
N ARG A 59 -11.20 -9.90 -3.64
CA ARG A 59 -10.88 -8.90 -2.62
C ARG A 59 -11.39 -7.50 -2.98
N ILE A 60 -11.33 -7.13 -4.25
CA ILE A 60 -11.88 -5.87 -4.77
C ILE A 60 -13.40 -5.86 -4.61
N GLU A 61 -14.07 -6.95 -4.96
CA GLU A 61 -15.52 -7.11 -4.78
C GLU A 61 -15.94 -7.05 -3.31
N MET A 62 -15.17 -7.67 -2.41
CA MET A 62 -15.37 -7.58 -0.97
C MET A 62 -15.28 -6.13 -0.47
N CYS A 63 -14.26 -5.37 -0.89
CA CYS A 63 -14.13 -3.96 -0.55
C CYS A 63 -15.30 -3.13 -1.07
N LYS A 64 -15.73 -3.38 -2.30
CA LYS A 64 -16.89 -2.69 -2.91
C LYS A 64 -18.20 -3.05 -2.19
N ALA A 65 -18.41 -4.32 -1.87
CA ALA A 65 -19.58 -4.77 -1.12
C ALA A 65 -19.59 -4.23 0.31
N LEU A 66 -18.43 -3.96 0.91
CA LEU A 66 -18.31 -3.29 2.20
C LEU A 66 -18.85 -1.85 2.16
N GLY A 67 -18.82 -1.18 0.98
CA GLY A 67 -19.25 0.21 0.81
C GLY A 67 -18.09 1.17 0.50
N MET A 68 -16.91 0.65 0.22
CA MET A 68 -15.77 1.46 -0.20
C MET A 68 -15.91 1.90 -1.66
N ASN A 69 -15.39 3.07 -2.00
CA ASN A 69 -15.40 3.62 -3.35
C ASN A 69 -14.00 3.74 -3.97
N THR A 70 -12.96 3.54 -3.17
CA THR A 70 -11.56 3.72 -3.55
C THR A 70 -10.73 2.59 -2.95
N LEU A 71 -9.70 2.15 -3.65
CA LEU A 71 -8.63 1.32 -3.10
C LEU A 71 -7.41 2.21 -2.82
N CYS A 72 -6.69 1.94 -1.74
CA CYS A 72 -5.42 2.56 -1.44
C CYS A 72 -4.34 1.48 -1.38
N LEU A 73 -3.18 1.72 -2.01
CA LEU A 73 -2.15 0.68 -2.13
C LEU A 73 -0.74 1.25 -2.19
N TYR A 74 0.19 0.55 -1.54
CA TYR A 74 1.61 0.81 -1.62
C TYR A 74 2.25 0.14 -2.84
N VAL A 75 3.36 0.74 -3.31
CA VAL A 75 4.28 0.14 -4.28
C VAL A 75 5.58 -0.19 -3.54
N PHE A 76 5.89 -1.46 -3.41
CA PHE A 76 7.06 -1.93 -2.66
C PHE A 76 8.29 -1.98 -3.58
N TRP A 77 9.21 -1.04 -3.44
CA TRP A 77 10.37 -0.94 -4.32
C TRP A 77 11.18 -2.23 -4.38
N ASN A 78 11.55 -2.79 -3.21
CA ASN A 78 12.36 -4.02 -3.15
C ASN A 78 11.68 -5.25 -3.78
N LEU A 79 10.34 -5.27 -3.86
CA LEU A 79 9.60 -6.32 -4.56
C LEU A 79 9.74 -6.21 -6.08
N HIS A 80 9.76 -4.99 -6.59
CA HIS A 80 9.82 -4.73 -8.04
C HIS A 80 11.24 -4.67 -8.59
N GLU A 81 12.24 -4.41 -7.73
CA GLU A 81 13.66 -4.33 -8.08
C GLU A 81 14.49 -5.16 -7.09
N GLU A 82 14.36 -6.48 -7.17
CA GLU A 82 15.08 -7.42 -6.31
C GLU A 82 16.60 -7.37 -6.54
N THR A 83 17.02 -7.03 -7.75
CA THR A 83 18.41 -6.76 -8.11
C THR A 83 18.50 -5.43 -8.87
N PRO A 84 19.59 -4.65 -8.69
CA PRO A 84 19.71 -3.33 -9.28
C PRO A 84 19.46 -3.30 -10.79
N GLY A 85 18.55 -2.43 -11.23
CA GLY A 85 18.21 -2.23 -12.65
C GLY A 85 17.36 -3.32 -13.29
N ASN A 86 16.93 -4.33 -12.54
CA ASN A 86 16.07 -5.40 -13.02
C ASN A 86 14.67 -5.27 -12.42
N TYR A 87 13.77 -4.66 -13.18
CA TYR A 87 12.41 -4.36 -12.73
C TYR A 87 11.41 -5.42 -13.17
N ASP A 88 10.56 -5.87 -12.24
CA ASP A 88 9.51 -6.85 -12.49
C ASP A 88 8.14 -6.32 -12.06
N PHE A 89 7.23 -6.15 -13.02
CA PHE A 89 5.83 -5.76 -12.85
C PHE A 89 4.90 -6.82 -13.44
N THR A 90 5.25 -8.11 -13.31
CA THR A 90 4.48 -9.21 -13.86
C THR A 90 3.84 -10.09 -12.76
N GLY A 91 2.89 -10.95 -13.13
CA GLY A 91 2.26 -11.89 -12.18
C GLY A 91 1.62 -11.16 -10.98
N ASN A 92 1.97 -11.56 -9.77
CA ASN A 92 1.52 -10.92 -8.53
C ASN A 92 2.09 -9.50 -8.31
N LYS A 93 3.07 -9.09 -9.13
CA LYS A 93 3.68 -7.76 -9.09
C LYS A 93 3.06 -6.78 -10.10
N ASP A 94 2.07 -7.19 -10.89
CA ASP A 94 1.42 -6.39 -11.94
C ASP A 94 0.42 -5.39 -11.34
N ILE A 95 0.93 -4.30 -10.79
CA ILE A 95 0.12 -3.23 -10.19
C ILE A 95 -0.81 -2.56 -11.20
N ALA A 96 -0.38 -2.45 -12.46
CA ALA A 96 -1.22 -1.85 -13.50
C ALA A 96 -2.47 -2.70 -13.78
N ALA A 97 -2.31 -4.05 -13.82
CA ALA A 97 -3.44 -4.96 -13.93
C ALA A 97 -4.36 -4.87 -12.71
N PHE A 98 -3.82 -4.74 -11.49
CA PHE A 98 -4.61 -4.55 -10.28
C PHE A 98 -5.45 -3.26 -10.33
N CYS A 99 -4.85 -2.13 -10.72
CA CYS A 99 -5.55 -0.86 -10.89
C CYS A 99 -6.67 -0.95 -11.96
N LYS A 100 -6.40 -1.58 -13.10
CA LYS A 100 -7.39 -1.79 -14.17
C LYS A 100 -8.53 -2.71 -13.71
N LEU A 101 -8.23 -3.72 -12.90
CA LEU A 101 -9.23 -4.59 -12.31
C LEU A 101 -10.13 -3.80 -11.34
N ALA A 102 -9.54 -2.95 -10.48
CA ALA A 102 -10.30 -2.03 -9.64
C ALA A 102 -11.21 -1.11 -10.47
N GLN A 103 -10.71 -0.57 -11.59
CA GLN A 103 -11.50 0.26 -12.51
C GLN A 103 -12.68 -0.51 -13.11
N LYS A 104 -12.49 -1.77 -13.52
CA LYS A 104 -13.57 -2.66 -14.02
C LYS A 104 -14.73 -2.77 -13.02
N HIS A 105 -14.41 -2.79 -11.71
CA HIS A 105 -15.37 -2.82 -10.62
C HIS A 105 -15.85 -1.43 -10.18
N GLY A 106 -15.45 -0.37 -10.89
CA GLY A 106 -15.87 1.01 -10.60
C GLY A 106 -15.26 1.57 -9.31
N MET A 107 -14.07 1.10 -8.93
CA MET A 107 -13.30 1.60 -7.79
C MET A 107 -12.22 2.59 -8.27
N TYR A 108 -12.05 3.69 -7.55
CA TYR A 108 -10.92 4.58 -7.71
C TYR A 108 -9.68 4.02 -7.01
N VAL A 109 -8.52 4.63 -7.26
CA VAL A 109 -7.25 4.19 -6.67
C VAL A 109 -6.46 5.38 -6.13
N ILE A 110 -5.89 5.22 -4.95
CA ILE A 110 -4.84 6.06 -4.39
C ILE A 110 -3.55 5.23 -4.41
N VAL A 111 -2.49 5.79 -5.01
CA VAL A 111 -1.19 5.13 -5.11
C VAL A 111 -0.20 5.75 -4.14
N ARG A 112 0.51 4.91 -3.39
CA ARG A 112 1.52 5.31 -2.40
C ARG A 112 2.87 4.72 -2.80
N PRO A 113 3.62 5.39 -3.73
CA PRO A 113 4.82 4.79 -4.34
C PRO A 113 6.08 4.87 -3.47
N GLY A 114 6.03 5.49 -2.33
CA GLY A 114 7.17 5.64 -1.44
C GLY A 114 8.12 6.78 -1.82
N PRO A 115 9.46 6.53 -1.83
CA PRO A 115 10.22 5.26 -1.92
C PRO A 115 10.20 4.37 -0.68
N TYR A 116 10.08 4.93 0.51
CA TYR A 116 9.84 4.22 1.75
C TYR A 116 8.33 4.12 2.01
N VAL A 117 7.84 2.94 2.36
CA VAL A 117 6.40 2.68 2.53
C VAL A 117 6.04 2.13 3.91
N CYS A 118 7.00 1.83 4.77
CA CYS A 118 6.78 1.21 6.07
C CYS A 118 6.09 -0.17 5.98
N ALA A 119 4.81 -0.24 6.27
CA ALA A 119 3.89 -1.35 6.03
C ALA A 119 4.31 -2.69 6.66
N GLU A 120 5.15 -2.69 7.69
CA GLU A 120 5.74 -3.89 8.31
C GLU A 120 6.36 -4.83 7.26
N TRP A 121 6.75 -4.25 6.15
CA TRP A 121 7.45 -4.88 5.05
C TRP A 121 8.97 -4.79 5.26
N GLU A 122 9.69 -5.75 4.72
CA GLU A 122 11.16 -5.79 4.80
C GLU A 122 11.78 -4.45 4.38
N MET A 123 12.65 -3.86 5.23
CA MET A 123 13.26 -2.52 5.08
C MET A 123 12.28 -1.39 4.73
N GLY A 124 10.98 -1.53 5.07
CA GLY A 124 9.96 -0.57 4.67
C GLY A 124 9.82 -0.39 3.16
N GLY A 125 10.14 -1.43 2.39
CA GLY A 125 10.10 -1.45 0.94
C GLY A 125 11.40 -1.04 0.24
N LEU A 126 12.42 -0.56 0.96
CA LEU A 126 13.70 -0.19 0.36
C LEU A 126 14.52 -1.44 -0.01
N PRO A 127 15.21 -1.46 -1.17
CA PRO A 127 16.00 -2.60 -1.57
C PRO A 127 17.25 -2.84 -0.71
N TRP A 128 17.47 -4.07 -0.32
CA TRP A 128 18.63 -4.52 0.45
C TRP A 128 19.97 -4.15 -0.20
N TRP A 129 20.07 -4.18 -1.52
CA TRP A 129 21.30 -3.91 -2.26
C TRP A 129 21.79 -2.46 -2.14
N LEU A 130 20.96 -1.52 -1.69
CA LEU A 130 21.40 -0.17 -1.34
C LEU A 130 22.44 -0.22 -0.21
N LEU A 131 22.35 -1.18 0.72
CA LEU A 131 23.27 -1.35 1.84
C LEU A 131 24.63 -1.93 1.45
N LYS A 132 24.82 -2.33 0.19
CA LYS A 132 26.16 -2.67 -0.33
C LYS A 132 27.08 -1.45 -0.37
N ASN A 133 26.53 -0.26 -0.46
CA ASN A 133 27.25 0.99 -0.32
C ASN A 133 27.29 1.39 1.16
N ASP A 134 28.46 1.24 1.81
CA ASP A 134 28.65 1.53 3.24
C ASP A 134 28.39 2.99 3.62
N SER A 135 28.45 3.91 2.67
CA SER A 135 28.25 5.34 2.89
C SER A 135 26.84 5.83 2.59
N VAL A 136 25.94 4.96 2.10
CA VAL A 136 24.58 5.37 1.73
C VAL A 136 23.81 5.91 2.94
N GLN A 137 23.14 7.03 2.72
CA GLN A 137 22.21 7.61 3.68
C GLN A 137 20.80 7.53 3.12
N LEU A 138 20.04 6.54 3.62
CA LEU A 138 18.66 6.31 3.19
C LEU A 138 17.74 7.44 3.64
N ARG A 139 16.72 7.74 2.83
CA ARG A 139 15.72 8.80 3.07
C ARG A 139 16.37 10.17 3.28
N THR A 140 17.39 10.47 2.47
CA THR A 140 18.09 11.77 2.42
C THR A 140 18.39 12.15 0.96
N LEU A 141 19.01 13.32 0.77
CA LEU A 141 19.54 13.75 -0.54
C LEU A 141 20.85 13.07 -0.94
N ASP A 142 21.20 11.93 -0.35
CA ASP A 142 22.36 11.14 -0.76
C ASP A 142 22.30 10.89 -2.28
N PRO A 143 23.35 11.24 -3.05
CA PRO A 143 23.29 11.16 -4.52
C PRO A 143 23.08 9.75 -5.06
N PHE A 144 23.69 8.73 -4.41
CA PHE A 144 23.52 7.34 -4.79
C PHE A 144 22.07 6.88 -4.56
N TYR A 145 21.53 7.17 -3.37
CA TYR A 145 20.15 6.86 -3.04
C TYR A 145 19.16 7.54 -3.99
N MET A 146 19.29 8.87 -4.20
CA MET A 146 18.37 9.63 -5.05
C MET A 146 18.44 9.22 -6.52
N GLN A 147 19.62 8.81 -7.03
CA GLN A 147 19.74 8.25 -8.38
C GLN A 147 18.86 7.03 -8.57
N HIS A 148 18.91 6.09 -7.62
CA HIS A 148 18.11 4.85 -7.67
C HIS A 148 16.62 5.12 -7.41
N VAL A 149 16.28 6.01 -6.50
CA VAL A 149 14.89 6.48 -6.32
C VAL A 149 14.31 7.03 -7.62
N GLY A 150 15.07 7.87 -8.33
CA GLY A 150 14.64 8.43 -9.62
C GLY A 150 14.40 7.36 -10.68
N ALA A 151 15.27 6.37 -10.77
CA ALA A 151 15.12 5.25 -11.69
C ALA A 151 13.87 4.41 -11.37
N PHE A 152 13.68 4.04 -10.10
CA PHE A 152 12.51 3.29 -9.67
C PHE A 152 11.21 4.05 -9.93
N MET A 153 11.12 5.34 -9.53
CA MET A 153 9.92 6.14 -9.76
C MET A 153 9.57 6.28 -11.25
N HIS A 154 10.60 6.38 -12.11
CA HIS A 154 10.39 6.37 -13.56
C HIS A 154 9.74 5.08 -14.04
N GLU A 155 10.19 3.92 -13.55
CA GLU A 155 9.58 2.61 -13.89
C GLU A 155 8.14 2.50 -13.36
N VAL A 156 7.86 2.97 -12.13
CA VAL A 156 6.49 3.07 -11.62
C VAL A 156 5.62 3.98 -12.51
N GLY A 157 6.16 5.11 -12.93
CA GLY A 157 5.50 6.02 -13.86
C GLY A 157 5.12 5.36 -15.17
N LYS A 158 6.00 4.55 -15.76
CA LYS A 158 5.69 3.78 -16.98
C LYS A 158 4.49 2.86 -16.81
N GLN A 159 4.27 2.31 -15.62
CA GLN A 159 3.14 1.42 -15.35
C GLN A 159 1.84 2.18 -15.13
N LEU A 160 1.88 3.34 -14.47
CA LEU A 160 0.71 3.93 -13.83
C LEU A 160 0.32 5.33 -14.34
N GLN A 161 1.22 6.12 -14.96
CA GLN A 161 0.91 7.50 -15.34
C GLN A 161 -0.32 7.64 -16.25
N ASP A 162 -0.56 6.66 -17.13
CA ASP A 162 -1.69 6.66 -18.05
C ASP A 162 -3.00 6.18 -17.39
N LEU A 163 -2.93 5.71 -16.15
CA LEU A 163 -4.09 5.32 -15.35
C LEU A 163 -4.64 6.45 -14.47
N GLN A 164 -4.10 7.68 -14.58
CA GLN A 164 -4.69 8.85 -13.93
C GLN A 164 -6.11 9.10 -14.46
N ILE A 165 -6.99 9.55 -13.58
CA ILE A 165 -8.42 9.76 -13.92
C ILE A 165 -8.59 10.71 -15.09
N THR A 166 -7.75 11.70 -15.23
CA THR A 166 -7.72 12.67 -16.34
C THR A 166 -7.42 12.04 -17.69
N ARG A 167 -6.77 10.87 -17.69
CA ARG A 167 -6.46 10.08 -18.90
C ARG A 167 -7.43 8.92 -19.12
N GLY A 168 -8.55 8.89 -18.38
CA GLY A 168 -9.56 7.84 -18.48
C GLY A 168 -9.25 6.62 -17.60
N GLY A 169 -8.25 6.69 -16.73
CA GLY A 169 -7.96 5.72 -15.69
C GLY A 169 -8.79 5.95 -14.42
N ASN A 170 -8.32 5.42 -13.30
CA ASN A 170 -8.99 5.48 -12.00
C ASN A 170 -8.10 5.96 -10.85
N ILE A 171 -6.84 6.32 -11.11
CA ILE A 171 -5.97 6.91 -10.08
C ILE A 171 -6.38 8.35 -9.83
N ILE A 172 -6.72 8.66 -8.57
CA ILE A 172 -7.22 9.97 -8.15
C ILE A 172 -6.24 10.75 -7.28
N MET A 173 -5.31 10.10 -6.58
CA MET A 173 -4.29 10.75 -5.74
C MET A 173 -3.02 9.92 -5.72
N VAL A 174 -1.87 10.60 -5.51
CA VAL A 174 -0.57 9.94 -5.35
C VAL A 174 0.17 10.52 -4.14
N GLN A 175 0.71 9.65 -3.28
CA GLN A 175 1.46 10.04 -2.10
C GLN A 175 2.91 10.36 -2.43
N VAL A 176 3.48 11.28 -1.66
CA VAL A 176 4.90 11.65 -1.68
C VAL A 176 5.52 11.20 -0.35
N GLU A 177 6.48 10.29 -0.40
CA GLU A 177 7.12 9.69 0.78
C GLU A 177 6.12 8.96 1.70
N ASN A 178 6.47 8.64 2.93
CA ASN A 178 5.56 8.10 3.94
C ASN A 178 6.00 8.50 5.35
N GLU A 179 5.14 9.21 6.06
CA GLU A 179 5.34 9.61 7.47
C GLU A 179 6.73 10.20 7.76
N TYR A 180 7.26 10.98 6.82
CA TYR A 180 8.63 11.48 6.92
C TYR A 180 8.83 12.41 8.11
N GLY A 181 7.80 13.13 8.55
CA GLY A 181 7.85 13.99 9.75
C GLY A 181 8.06 13.22 11.05
N SER A 182 7.74 11.92 11.05
CA SER A 182 8.04 10.99 12.15
C SER A 182 9.47 10.44 12.07
N TYR A 183 10.16 10.59 10.93
CA TYR A 183 11.54 10.14 10.70
C TYR A 183 12.55 11.30 10.70
N GLY A 184 12.22 12.42 10.07
CA GLY A 184 13.13 13.54 9.90
C GLY A 184 12.43 14.85 9.57
N THR A 185 13.23 15.90 9.35
CA THR A 185 12.75 17.28 9.10
C THR A 185 13.33 17.89 7.83
N ASP A 186 13.92 17.07 6.93
CA ASP A 186 14.60 17.52 5.71
C ASP A 186 13.58 17.84 4.60
N LYS A 187 13.03 19.05 4.57
CA LYS A 187 12.14 19.53 3.52
C LYS A 187 12.77 19.49 2.12
N PRO A 188 14.05 19.83 1.89
CA PRO A 188 14.71 19.63 0.61
C PRO A 188 14.61 18.20 0.07
N TYR A 189 14.80 17.19 0.93
CA TYR A 189 14.63 15.79 0.54
C TYR A 189 13.19 15.49 0.09
N VAL A 190 12.20 15.85 0.91
CA VAL A 190 10.79 15.62 0.56
C VAL A 190 10.40 16.37 -0.71
N SER A 191 10.95 17.59 -0.93
CA SER A 191 10.76 18.34 -2.17
C SER A 191 11.34 17.59 -3.38
N ALA A 192 12.52 16.98 -3.24
CA ALA A 192 13.13 16.18 -4.30
C ALA A 192 12.30 14.92 -4.61
N ILE A 193 11.72 14.26 -3.61
CA ILE A 193 10.81 13.12 -3.83
C ILE A 193 9.53 13.58 -4.56
N ARG A 194 8.90 14.69 -4.15
CA ARG A 194 7.77 15.28 -4.88
C ARG A 194 8.10 15.53 -6.35
N ASP A 195 9.24 16.12 -6.61
CA ASP A 195 9.66 16.46 -7.98
C ASP A 195 9.96 15.17 -8.78
N THR A 196 10.48 14.14 -8.13
CA THR A 196 10.69 12.82 -8.74
C THR A 196 9.37 12.15 -9.10
N VAL A 197 8.36 12.21 -8.23
CA VAL A 197 7.00 11.70 -8.49
C VAL A 197 6.37 12.45 -9.68
N ARG A 198 6.53 13.78 -9.74
CA ARG A 198 6.06 14.57 -10.88
C ARG A 198 6.80 14.20 -12.18
N ALA A 199 8.11 14.03 -12.12
CA ALA A 199 8.93 13.63 -13.27
C ALA A 199 8.56 12.22 -13.77
N ALA A 200 8.04 11.34 -12.91
CA ALA A 200 7.50 10.05 -13.28
C ALA A 200 6.13 10.11 -13.99
N GLY A 201 5.56 11.32 -14.16
CA GLY A 201 4.33 11.56 -14.93
C GLY A 201 3.07 11.77 -14.09
N PHE A 202 3.16 11.77 -12.75
CA PHE A 202 2.01 12.05 -11.88
C PHE A 202 1.82 13.55 -11.67
N THR A 203 1.26 14.21 -12.68
CA THR A 203 1.12 15.69 -12.73
C THR A 203 -0.33 16.16 -12.84
N GLU A 204 -1.28 15.24 -13.00
CA GLU A 204 -2.66 15.59 -13.35
C GLU A 204 -3.66 15.26 -12.23
N VAL A 205 -3.18 14.66 -11.12
CA VAL A 205 -3.95 14.38 -9.91
C VAL A 205 -3.28 15.00 -8.71
N PRO A 206 -4.01 15.28 -7.60
CA PRO A 206 -3.41 15.80 -6.39
C PRO A 206 -2.31 14.89 -5.84
N LEU A 207 -1.16 15.49 -5.49
CA LEU A 207 -0.15 14.84 -4.67
C LEU A 207 -0.39 15.18 -3.19
N PHE A 208 -0.12 14.23 -2.30
CA PHE A 208 -0.32 14.42 -0.87
C PHE A 208 0.83 13.87 -0.03
N GLN A 209 0.96 14.40 1.18
CA GLN A 209 1.80 13.88 2.25
C GLN A 209 0.93 13.41 3.40
N CYS A 210 1.31 12.31 4.05
CA CYS A 210 0.70 11.86 5.29
C CYS A 210 1.71 11.86 6.44
N ASP A 211 1.20 12.09 7.65
CA ASP A 211 1.96 11.91 8.88
C ASP A 211 1.01 11.83 10.09
N TRP A 212 1.56 11.56 11.27
CA TRP A 212 0.82 11.70 12.52
C TRP A 212 0.45 13.18 12.75
N SER A 213 -0.68 13.40 13.39
CA SER A 213 -1.17 14.75 13.67
C SER A 213 -0.18 15.62 14.46
N SER A 214 0.75 15.04 15.20
CA SER A 214 1.84 15.73 15.90
C SER A 214 3.01 16.13 15.01
N ASN A 215 3.22 15.49 13.85
CA ASN A 215 4.47 15.50 13.09
C ASN A 215 4.35 16.07 11.67
N PHE A 216 3.14 16.19 11.12
CA PHE A 216 2.93 16.59 9.72
C PHE A 216 3.50 17.98 9.37
N LEU A 217 3.69 18.87 10.35
CA LEU A 217 4.31 20.18 10.14
C LEU A 217 5.83 20.13 10.03
N ASN A 218 6.48 19.05 10.44
CA ASN A 218 7.95 18.97 10.48
C ASN A 218 8.59 19.18 9.10
N ASN A 219 7.92 18.71 8.04
CA ASN A 219 8.42 18.82 6.67
C ASN A 219 7.31 19.01 5.63
N GLY A 220 6.11 19.41 6.04
CA GLY A 220 4.99 19.63 5.13
C GLY A 220 5.32 20.64 4.03
N LEU A 221 5.03 20.28 2.77
CA LEU A 221 5.18 21.15 1.61
C LEU A 221 3.86 21.87 1.31
N ASP A 222 3.94 23.17 1.04
CA ASP A 222 2.73 23.99 0.90
C ASP A 222 1.92 23.70 -0.36
N ASP A 223 2.57 23.15 -1.37
CA ASP A 223 1.97 22.79 -2.65
C ASP A 223 1.44 21.33 -2.71
N LEU A 224 1.48 20.61 -1.58
CA LEU A 224 0.88 19.29 -1.44
C LEU A 224 -0.36 19.35 -0.53
N LEU A 225 -1.28 18.42 -0.74
CA LEU A 225 -2.33 18.14 0.21
C LEU A 225 -1.72 17.47 1.46
N TRP A 226 -2.18 17.86 2.65
CA TRP A 226 -1.76 17.23 3.90
C TRP A 226 -2.87 16.36 4.47
N THR A 227 -2.53 15.15 4.83
CA THR A 227 -3.42 14.18 5.48
C THR A 227 -2.81 13.74 6.81
N VAL A 228 -3.62 13.23 7.71
CA VAL A 228 -3.15 12.77 9.03
C VAL A 228 -3.48 11.30 9.23
N ASN A 229 -2.60 10.59 9.97
CA ASN A 229 -2.74 9.17 10.30
C ASN A 229 -3.03 9.03 11.80
N PHE A 230 -4.03 8.22 12.14
CA PHE A 230 -4.38 7.86 13.51
C PHE A 230 -5.27 6.61 13.52
N GLY A 231 -5.45 6.00 14.67
CA GLY A 231 -6.18 4.72 14.76
C GLY A 231 -7.48 4.79 15.55
N THR A 232 -8.09 3.63 15.66
CA THR A 232 -9.31 3.35 16.44
C THR A 232 -9.23 3.94 17.85
N GLY A 233 -10.27 4.68 18.25
CA GLY A 233 -10.39 5.33 19.56
C GLY A 233 -9.75 6.71 19.66
N ALA A 234 -9.18 7.25 18.57
CA ALA A 234 -8.68 8.61 18.56
C ALA A 234 -9.83 9.66 18.61
N ASP A 235 -9.58 10.79 19.25
CA ASP A 235 -10.45 11.95 19.23
C ASP A 235 -10.28 12.69 17.88
N ILE A 236 -11.26 12.54 16.98
CA ILE A 236 -11.21 13.02 15.59
C ILE A 236 -10.98 14.53 15.51
N ASP A 237 -11.68 15.32 16.32
CA ASP A 237 -11.53 16.79 16.30
C ASP A 237 -10.13 17.22 16.73
N LYS A 238 -9.57 16.55 17.74
CA LYS A 238 -8.22 16.80 18.21
C LYS A 238 -7.16 16.44 17.18
N GLN A 239 -7.35 15.32 16.44
CA GLN A 239 -6.42 14.91 15.39
C GLN A 239 -6.37 15.93 14.25
N PHE A 240 -7.50 16.53 13.87
CA PHE A 240 -7.56 17.50 12.80
C PHE A 240 -7.41 18.96 13.25
N ALA A 241 -7.38 19.26 14.57
CA ALA A 241 -7.40 20.62 15.09
C ALA A 241 -6.28 21.49 14.48
N LYS A 242 -5.04 21.00 14.48
CA LYS A 242 -3.90 21.75 13.94
C LYS A 242 -3.95 21.92 12.42
N LEU A 243 -4.42 20.92 11.71
CA LEU A 243 -4.59 20.99 10.25
C LEU A 243 -5.66 22.04 9.88
N LYS A 244 -6.79 22.05 10.57
CA LYS A 244 -7.85 23.09 10.41
C LYS A 244 -7.34 24.49 10.69
N GLU A 245 -6.47 24.66 11.70
CA GLU A 245 -5.86 25.94 12.04
C GLU A 245 -4.98 26.48 10.90
N VAL A 246 -4.10 25.64 10.37
CA VAL A 246 -3.09 26.07 9.37
C VAL A 246 -3.60 26.03 7.92
N ARG A 247 -4.62 25.24 7.64
CA ARG A 247 -5.27 25.11 6.32
C ARG A 247 -6.81 25.01 6.47
N PRO A 248 -7.47 26.09 6.85
CA PRO A 248 -8.90 26.08 7.20
C PRO A 248 -9.85 25.67 6.07
N ASP A 249 -9.43 25.85 4.83
CA ASP A 249 -10.23 25.54 3.63
C ASP A 249 -9.86 24.21 2.97
N ALA A 250 -8.89 23.44 3.52
CA ALA A 250 -8.48 22.17 2.93
C ALA A 250 -9.52 21.05 3.18
N PRO A 251 -9.73 20.13 2.22
CA PRO A 251 -10.46 18.91 2.49
C PRO A 251 -9.69 18.07 3.52
N LEU A 252 -10.40 17.47 4.46
CA LEU A 252 -9.81 16.65 5.50
C LEU A 252 -9.81 15.17 5.11
N MET A 253 -8.71 14.48 5.39
CA MET A 253 -8.58 13.05 5.18
C MET A 253 -7.66 12.41 6.22
N CYS A 254 -8.14 11.31 6.80
CA CYS A 254 -7.29 10.35 7.50
C CYS A 254 -6.78 9.33 6.47
N SER A 255 -5.52 9.41 6.09
CA SER A 255 -4.95 8.55 5.05
C SER A 255 -4.54 7.17 5.55
N GLU A 256 -4.45 6.99 6.87
CA GLU A 256 -4.41 5.69 7.52
C GLU A 256 -5.23 5.77 8.81
N PHE A 257 -6.42 5.18 8.78
CA PHE A 257 -7.20 4.92 9.99
C PHE A 257 -6.99 3.46 10.39
N TRP A 258 -6.19 3.22 11.43
CA TRP A 258 -5.78 1.88 11.80
C TRP A 258 -6.94 1.10 12.43
N SER A 259 -7.43 0.07 11.70
CA SER A 259 -8.56 -0.79 12.11
C SER A 259 -8.21 -1.79 13.18
N GLY A 260 -6.95 -2.17 13.26
CA GLY A 260 -6.36 -3.16 14.14
C GLY A 260 -4.89 -2.85 14.37
N TRP A 261 -4.06 -3.88 14.44
CA TRP A 261 -2.60 -3.77 14.50
C TRP A 261 -1.94 -5.04 13.98
N PHE A 262 -0.65 -4.96 13.70
CA PHE A 262 0.14 -6.08 13.21
C PHE A 262 0.71 -6.92 14.35
N ASP A 263 0.96 -8.19 14.07
CA ASP A 263 1.51 -9.15 15.02
C ASP A 263 3.03 -9.23 14.95
N HIS A 264 3.63 -9.42 16.11
CA HIS A 264 5.04 -9.78 16.24
C HIS A 264 5.20 -11.26 16.55
N TRP A 265 6.24 -11.87 16.01
CA TRP A 265 6.58 -13.25 16.28
C TRP A 265 6.71 -13.52 17.79
N GLY A 266 6.00 -14.56 18.25
CA GLY A 266 6.01 -14.98 19.64
C GLY A 266 5.25 -14.10 20.64
N ARG A 267 4.52 -13.07 20.16
CA ARG A 267 3.64 -12.24 20.99
C ARG A 267 2.17 -12.64 20.85
N LYS A 268 1.33 -12.11 21.73
CA LYS A 268 -0.12 -12.28 21.64
C LYS A 268 -0.64 -11.59 20.37
N HIS A 269 -1.62 -12.23 19.71
CA HIS A 269 -2.35 -11.66 18.59
C HIS A 269 -3.02 -10.34 18.99
N GLU A 270 -2.80 -9.31 18.18
CA GLU A 270 -3.34 -7.98 18.36
C GLU A 270 -4.80 -7.92 17.88
N THR A 271 -5.65 -7.32 18.68
CA THR A 271 -7.06 -7.10 18.34
C THR A 271 -7.52 -5.73 18.79
N ARG A 272 -8.47 -5.14 18.09
CA ARG A 272 -9.11 -3.86 18.42
C ARG A 272 -10.62 -4.04 18.42
N ASP A 273 -11.29 -3.28 19.27
CA ASP A 273 -12.76 -3.30 19.36
C ASP A 273 -13.37 -2.77 18.05
N GLY A 274 -14.21 -3.60 17.41
CA GLY A 274 -14.84 -3.27 16.13
C GLY A 274 -15.86 -2.14 16.22
N GLN A 275 -16.57 -2.00 17.36
CA GLN A 275 -17.53 -0.94 17.53
C GLN A 275 -16.84 0.43 17.65
N ILE A 276 -15.73 0.50 18.39
CA ILE A 276 -14.94 1.75 18.52
C ILE A 276 -14.36 2.15 17.15
N MET A 277 -13.96 1.18 16.32
CA MET A 277 -13.54 1.44 14.94
C MET A 277 -14.70 2.06 14.12
N VAL A 278 -15.88 1.45 14.17
CA VAL A 278 -17.08 1.91 13.43
C VAL A 278 -17.51 3.28 13.90
N ASP A 279 -17.51 3.54 15.22
CA ASP A 279 -17.88 4.85 15.78
C ASP A 279 -16.95 5.97 15.29
N GLY A 280 -15.64 5.72 15.24
CA GLY A 280 -14.66 6.67 14.69
C GLY A 280 -14.87 6.95 13.21
N LEU A 281 -15.14 5.91 12.40
CA LEU A 281 -15.43 6.06 10.97
C LEU A 281 -16.75 6.80 10.76
N LYS A 282 -17.77 6.49 11.56
CA LYS A 282 -19.05 7.20 11.53
C LYS A 282 -18.88 8.68 11.83
N GLU A 283 -18.12 9.02 12.87
CA GLU A 283 -17.84 10.40 13.21
C GLU A 283 -17.15 11.15 12.06
N MET A 284 -16.18 10.53 11.38
CA MET A 284 -15.55 11.10 10.18
C MET A 284 -16.57 11.30 9.06
N MET A 285 -17.41 10.32 8.78
CA MET A 285 -18.46 10.41 7.75
C MET A 285 -19.46 11.52 8.06
N ASP A 286 -19.95 11.64 9.31
CA ASP A 286 -20.86 12.70 9.74
C ASP A 286 -20.27 14.10 9.54
N LYS A 287 -18.95 14.23 9.59
CA LYS A 287 -18.20 15.48 9.38
C LYS A 287 -17.73 15.67 7.92
N GLY A 288 -18.05 14.76 7.01
CA GLY A 288 -17.59 14.80 5.61
C GLY A 288 -16.09 14.61 5.45
N ILE A 289 -15.44 13.97 6.42
CA ILE A 289 -14.00 13.68 6.40
C ILE A 289 -13.75 12.37 5.65
N SER A 290 -12.85 12.42 4.68
CA SER A 290 -12.41 11.24 3.92
C SER A 290 -11.47 10.36 4.75
N PHE A 291 -11.43 9.07 4.43
CA PHE A 291 -10.55 8.12 5.13
C PHE A 291 -10.00 7.03 4.21
N SER A 292 -8.87 6.44 4.60
CA SER A 292 -8.38 5.13 4.15
C SER A 292 -8.30 4.20 5.34
N LEU A 293 -9.06 3.10 5.30
CA LEU A 293 -9.09 2.11 6.37
C LEU A 293 -7.88 1.19 6.28
N TYR A 294 -6.92 1.40 7.13
CA TYR A 294 -5.67 0.64 7.20
C TYR A 294 -5.73 -0.40 8.34
N MET A 295 -5.79 -1.68 8.08
CA MET A 295 -6.05 -2.34 6.82
C MET A 295 -7.54 -2.64 6.69
N THR A 296 -8.07 -2.58 5.49
CA THR A 296 -9.37 -3.20 5.17
C THR A 296 -9.19 -4.71 4.93
N HIS A 297 -8.08 -5.10 4.33
CA HIS A 297 -7.59 -6.46 4.17
C HIS A 297 -6.06 -6.46 4.21
N GLY A 298 -5.50 -7.09 5.21
CA GLY A 298 -4.04 -7.14 5.36
C GLY A 298 -3.37 -8.18 4.45
N GLY A 299 -3.91 -9.36 4.37
CA GLY A 299 -3.37 -10.47 3.58
C GLY A 299 -2.16 -11.15 4.20
N THR A 300 -1.32 -11.74 3.37
CA THR A 300 -0.15 -12.55 3.78
C THR A 300 1.14 -11.93 3.26
N THR A 301 2.09 -11.69 4.13
CA THR A 301 3.46 -11.33 3.74
C THR A 301 4.23 -12.60 3.39
N PHE A 302 4.22 -12.96 2.10
CA PHE A 302 4.82 -14.21 1.62
C PHE A 302 6.35 -14.17 1.69
N GLY A 303 6.98 -15.36 1.79
CA GLY A 303 8.42 -15.52 1.72
C GLY A 303 9.17 -14.75 2.82
N TRP A 304 10.12 -13.93 2.41
CA TRP A 304 11.01 -13.17 3.28
C TRP A 304 10.65 -11.67 3.39
N TRP A 305 9.47 -11.29 2.94
CA TRP A 305 9.06 -9.89 2.87
C TRP A 305 8.60 -9.28 4.19
N GLY A 306 8.50 -10.08 5.27
CA GLY A 306 8.22 -9.57 6.62
C GLY A 306 9.38 -8.78 7.18
N GLY A 307 9.09 -7.60 7.71
CA GLY A 307 10.07 -6.72 8.34
C GLY A 307 10.30 -7.00 9.82
N ALA A 308 10.95 -6.06 10.48
CA ALA A 308 11.11 -6.05 11.94
C ALA A 308 11.16 -4.62 12.47
N ASN A 309 10.67 -4.41 13.69
CA ASN A 309 10.83 -3.13 14.37
C ASN A 309 12.17 -3.01 15.10
N ASN A 310 12.65 -1.77 15.23
CA ASN A 310 13.83 -1.34 15.99
C ASN A 310 13.43 -0.25 17.02
N PRO A 311 14.28 0.08 18.01
CA PRO A 311 15.66 -0.39 18.27
C PRO A 311 15.75 -1.78 18.92
N ALA A 312 14.70 -2.27 19.56
CA ALA A 312 14.63 -3.64 20.02
C ALA A 312 14.11 -4.51 18.87
N TYR A 313 14.96 -5.41 18.33
CA TYR A 313 14.58 -6.30 17.26
C TYR A 313 13.28 -7.06 17.59
N SER A 314 12.28 -6.89 16.77
CA SER A 314 10.97 -7.52 16.94
C SER A 314 10.44 -7.90 15.56
N ALA A 315 10.64 -9.18 15.20
CA ALA A 315 10.25 -9.71 13.89
C ALA A 315 8.74 -9.73 13.72
N MET A 316 8.27 -9.43 12.51
CA MET A 316 6.87 -9.56 12.11
C MET A 316 6.51 -11.01 11.81
N CYS A 317 5.21 -11.31 11.87
CA CYS A 317 4.66 -12.57 11.37
C CYS A 317 4.44 -12.51 9.85
N SER A 318 4.37 -13.69 9.20
CA SER A 318 3.96 -13.78 7.79
C SER A 318 2.50 -13.35 7.61
N SER A 319 1.63 -13.69 8.57
CA SER A 319 0.26 -13.18 8.60
C SER A 319 0.28 -11.67 8.81
N TYR A 320 -0.36 -10.96 7.90
CA TYR A 320 -0.67 -9.55 8.06
C TYR A 320 -2.17 -9.37 8.27
N ASP A 321 -2.76 -10.24 9.08
CA ASP A 321 -4.20 -10.26 9.37
C ASP A 321 -4.71 -8.89 9.82
N TYR A 322 -3.92 -8.20 10.66
CA TYR A 322 -4.16 -6.83 11.13
C TYR A 322 -5.47 -6.67 11.93
N ASP A 323 -6.15 -7.77 12.27
CA ASP A 323 -7.51 -7.75 12.81
C ASP A 323 -8.48 -6.93 11.91
N ALA A 324 -8.28 -7.03 10.60
CA ALA A 324 -8.97 -6.25 9.57
C ALA A 324 -10.42 -6.74 9.36
N PRO A 325 -11.32 -5.90 8.80
CA PRO A 325 -12.68 -6.31 8.45
C PRO A 325 -12.75 -7.50 7.49
N ILE A 326 -11.83 -7.61 6.55
CA ILE A 326 -11.68 -8.78 5.69
C ILE A 326 -10.48 -9.58 6.19
N SER A 327 -10.72 -10.80 6.64
CA SER A 327 -9.67 -11.68 7.20
C SER A 327 -8.57 -12.00 6.19
N GLU A 328 -7.44 -12.54 6.64
CA GLU A 328 -6.33 -12.97 5.78
C GLU A 328 -6.78 -13.94 4.67
N ALA A 329 -7.68 -14.88 4.98
CA ALA A 329 -8.28 -15.79 4.00
C ALA A 329 -9.30 -15.12 3.06
N GLY A 330 -9.70 -13.89 3.33
CA GLY A 330 -10.69 -13.14 2.56
C GLY A 330 -12.14 -13.37 3.01
N TRP A 331 -12.33 -13.84 4.23
CA TRP A 331 -13.66 -13.99 4.79
C TRP A 331 -14.12 -12.72 5.49
N THR A 332 -15.43 -12.57 5.63
CA THR A 332 -16.04 -11.53 6.47
C THR A 332 -15.76 -11.78 7.94
N THR A 333 -15.61 -10.68 8.69
CA THR A 333 -15.55 -10.68 10.16
C THR A 333 -16.75 -9.91 10.73
N ASP A 334 -16.89 -9.90 12.05
CA ASP A 334 -17.91 -9.06 12.71
C ASP A 334 -17.69 -7.57 12.40
N LYS A 335 -16.43 -7.13 12.33
CA LYS A 335 -16.08 -5.76 11.90
C LYS A 335 -16.58 -5.44 10.50
N TYR A 336 -16.53 -6.41 9.58
CA TYR A 336 -17.01 -6.22 8.21
C TYR A 336 -18.49 -5.88 8.18
N PHE A 337 -19.32 -6.66 8.87
CA PHE A 337 -20.76 -6.43 8.86
C PHE A 337 -21.14 -5.16 9.62
N ALA A 338 -20.52 -4.88 10.77
CA ALA A 338 -20.76 -3.66 11.53
C ALA A 338 -20.43 -2.40 10.70
N LEU A 339 -19.28 -2.42 10.01
CA LEU A 339 -18.88 -1.31 9.13
C LEU A 339 -19.79 -1.20 7.90
N ARG A 340 -20.13 -2.32 7.25
CA ARG A 340 -21.05 -2.35 6.12
C ARG A 340 -22.41 -1.77 6.48
N ASP A 341 -22.94 -2.12 7.65
CA ASP A 341 -24.26 -1.63 8.10
C ASP A 341 -24.19 -0.13 8.35
N MET A 342 -23.15 0.40 8.97
CA MET A 342 -22.95 1.83 9.16
C MET A 342 -22.84 2.57 7.82
N LEU A 343 -22.07 2.04 6.85
CA LEU A 343 -21.87 2.71 5.55
C LEU A 343 -23.12 2.76 4.66
N LYS A 344 -24.14 1.93 4.92
CA LYS A 344 -25.44 2.03 4.24
C LYS A 344 -26.12 3.37 4.47
N ASP A 345 -25.90 4.01 5.62
CA ASP A 345 -26.50 5.30 5.96
C ASP A 345 -25.93 6.46 5.13
N TYR A 346 -24.82 6.23 4.40
CA TYR A 346 -24.11 7.23 3.58
C TYR A 346 -24.17 6.92 2.08
N LEU A 347 -25.12 6.12 1.66
CA LEU A 347 -25.41 5.89 0.23
C LEU A 347 -26.27 7.02 -0.32
N ASP A 348 -26.07 7.34 -1.59
CA ASP A 348 -26.98 8.25 -2.30
C ASP A 348 -28.37 7.63 -2.42
N GLU A 349 -29.39 8.48 -2.56
CA GLU A 349 -30.78 8.03 -2.70
C GLU A 349 -30.93 7.04 -3.87
N GLY A 350 -31.51 5.88 -3.58
CA GLY A 350 -31.72 4.79 -4.55
C GLY A 350 -30.49 3.89 -4.78
N GLN A 351 -29.36 4.16 -4.15
CA GLN A 351 -28.21 3.26 -4.21
C GLN A 351 -28.36 2.11 -3.20
N THR A 352 -27.76 0.97 -3.55
CA THR A 352 -27.62 -0.20 -2.67
C THR A 352 -26.20 -0.73 -2.74
N LEU A 353 -25.73 -1.30 -1.65
CA LEU A 353 -24.45 -2.02 -1.67
C LEU A 353 -24.61 -3.34 -2.45
N PRO A 354 -23.60 -3.74 -3.23
CA PRO A 354 -23.58 -5.06 -3.85
C PRO A 354 -23.71 -6.19 -2.82
N GLU A 355 -24.16 -7.35 -3.25
CA GLU A 355 -24.11 -8.56 -2.42
C GLU A 355 -22.65 -8.86 -2.00
N VAL A 356 -22.51 -9.39 -0.80
CA VAL A 356 -21.20 -9.84 -0.30
C VAL A 356 -20.81 -11.10 -1.07
N PRO A 357 -19.61 -11.16 -1.68
CA PRO A 357 -19.14 -12.34 -2.36
C PRO A 357 -19.16 -13.59 -1.45
N GLU A 358 -19.37 -14.74 -2.03
CA GLU A 358 -19.32 -16.01 -1.30
C GLU A 358 -17.91 -16.22 -0.72
N ALA A 359 -17.85 -16.81 0.47
CA ALA A 359 -16.57 -17.17 1.08
C ALA A 359 -15.84 -18.20 0.21
N LEU A 360 -14.55 -17.96 0.00
CA LEU A 360 -13.71 -18.90 -0.72
C LEU A 360 -13.64 -20.24 0.04
N PRO A 361 -13.67 -21.38 -0.69
CA PRO A 361 -13.67 -22.68 -0.06
C PRO A 361 -12.32 -22.97 0.61
N VAL A 362 -12.36 -23.72 1.69
CA VAL A 362 -11.19 -24.31 2.35
C VAL A 362 -11.04 -25.76 1.91
N MET A 363 -9.79 -26.26 1.91
CA MET A 363 -9.51 -27.67 1.70
C MET A 363 -8.97 -28.29 3.00
N GLU A 364 -9.35 -29.52 3.26
CA GLU A 364 -8.68 -30.35 4.25
C GLU A 364 -7.48 -31.04 3.59
N ILE A 365 -6.28 -30.80 4.15
CA ILE A 365 -5.07 -31.47 3.68
C ILE A 365 -4.83 -32.70 4.55
N PRO A 366 -4.88 -33.91 3.98
CA PRO A 366 -4.66 -35.13 4.76
C PRO A 366 -3.20 -35.20 5.26
N ALA A 367 -2.94 -36.03 6.25
CA ALA A 367 -1.58 -36.25 6.75
C ALA A 367 -0.65 -36.72 5.62
N ILE A 368 0.45 -35.99 5.44
CA ILE A 368 1.47 -36.28 4.41
C ILE A 368 2.64 -36.96 5.11
N LYS A 369 3.08 -38.10 4.54
CA LYS A 369 4.30 -38.78 4.97
C LYS A 369 5.47 -38.32 4.09
N PHE A 370 6.45 -37.66 4.69
CA PHE A 370 7.68 -37.32 4.00
C PHE A 370 8.50 -38.58 3.74
N THR A 371 8.99 -38.74 2.52
CA THR A 371 9.77 -39.89 2.06
C THR A 371 11.21 -39.54 1.72
N GLN A 372 11.54 -38.26 1.66
CA GLN A 372 12.87 -37.75 1.31
C GLN A 372 13.26 -36.66 2.31
N ILE A 373 14.54 -36.59 2.66
CA ILE A 373 15.15 -35.55 3.48
C ILE A 373 16.45 -35.08 2.81
N ALA A 374 16.75 -33.79 2.94
CA ALA A 374 18.03 -33.21 2.57
C ALA A 374 18.57 -32.43 3.78
N PRO A 375 19.51 -33.02 4.56
CA PRO A 375 20.06 -32.33 5.71
C PRO A 375 20.75 -31.01 5.30
N LEU A 376 20.47 -29.93 6.01
CA LEU A 376 20.98 -28.59 5.68
C LEU A 376 22.52 -28.58 5.61
N VAL A 377 23.17 -29.17 6.59
CA VAL A 377 24.65 -29.16 6.72
C VAL A 377 25.33 -29.87 5.54
N ASP A 378 24.71 -30.93 5.01
CA ASP A 378 25.25 -31.73 3.90
C ASP A 378 25.00 -31.07 2.53
N ASN A 379 24.19 -30.01 2.50
CA ASN A 379 23.77 -29.32 1.29
C ASN A 379 24.11 -27.83 1.30
N LEU A 380 25.06 -27.42 2.13
CA LEU A 380 25.56 -26.04 2.15
C LEU A 380 26.28 -25.72 0.84
N PRO A 381 26.14 -24.49 0.32
CA PRO A 381 26.93 -24.05 -0.84
C PRO A 381 28.42 -23.94 -0.48
N GLU A 382 29.27 -23.83 -1.49
CA GLU A 382 30.70 -23.59 -1.29
C GLU A 382 30.92 -22.30 -0.47
N PRO A 383 31.75 -22.35 0.60
CA PRO A 383 31.96 -21.21 1.48
C PRO A 383 32.74 -20.10 0.77
N LYS A 384 32.35 -18.85 1.04
CA LYS A 384 33.14 -17.66 0.72
C LYS A 384 34.03 -17.31 1.93
N GLN A 385 35.32 -17.05 1.70
CA GLN A 385 36.24 -16.64 2.75
C GLN A 385 36.38 -15.14 2.85
N THR A 386 36.37 -14.60 4.06
CA THR A 386 36.58 -13.18 4.37
C THR A 386 37.49 -13.05 5.58
N GLU A 387 38.21 -11.94 5.68
CA GLU A 387 39.06 -11.63 6.84
C GLU A 387 38.23 -11.25 8.06
N GLU A 388 37.07 -10.56 7.82
CA GLU A 388 36.18 -10.09 8.85
C GLU A 388 34.74 -10.58 8.58
N ILE A 389 33.91 -10.61 9.62
CA ILE A 389 32.45 -10.88 9.48
C ILE A 389 31.82 -9.73 8.70
N GLN A 390 31.14 -10.05 7.63
CA GLN A 390 30.41 -9.11 6.80
C GLN A 390 28.91 -9.44 6.82
N PRO A 391 28.00 -8.46 6.66
CA PRO A 391 26.57 -8.72 6.53
C PRO A 391 26.28 -9.41 5.18
N MET A 392 25.10 -10.04 5.10
CA MET A 392 24.74 -10.88 3.94
C MET A 392 24.68 -10.07 2.62
N GLU A 393 24.36 -8.79 2.67
CA GLU A 393 24.30 -7.89 1.51
C GLU A 393 25.65 -7.80 0.78
N LYS A 394 26.77 -7.95 1.51
CA LYS A 394 28.12 -7.98 0.91
C LYS A 394 28.37 -9.24 0.08
N PHE A 395 27.58 -10.28 0.29
CA PHE A 395 27.64 -11.54 -0.44
C PHE A 395 26.54 -11.66 -1.53
N ASP A 396 25.88 -10.56 -1.89
CA ASP A 396 24.77 -10.53 -2.86
C ASP A 396 23.55 -11.35 -2.40
N GLN A 397 23.30 -11.37 -1.09
CA GLN A 397 22.16 -12.03 -0.48
C GLN A 397 21.32 -10.98 0.25
N GLY A 398 20.03 -10.85 -0.11
CA GLY A 398 19.14 -9.86 0.46
C GLY A 398 18.25 -10.38 1.57
N TRP A 399 18.05 -11.71 1.61
CA TRP A 399 17.13 -12.35 2.56
C TRP A 399 17.51 -13.82 2.80
N GLY A 400 16.86 -14.43 3.78
CA GLY A 400 17.16 -15.79 4.21
C GLY A 400 18.15 -15.82 5.38
N SER A 401 19.06 -16.78 5.38
CA SER A 401 20.02 -17.01 6.47
C SER A 401 21.44 -17.08 5.94
N ILE A 402 22.39 -16.61 6.74
CA ILE A 402 23.82 -16.75 6.49
C ILE A 402 24.45 -17.57 7.62
N LEU A 403 25.30 -18.52 7.26
CA LEU A 403 26.06 -19.32 8.21
C LEU A 403 27.51 -18.85 8.25
N TYR A 404 27.93 -18.34 9.41
CA TYR A 404 29.33 -17.99 9.67
C TYR A 404 30.05 -19.17 10.32
N ARG A 405 31.25 -19.48 9.83
CA ARG A 405 32.11 -20.51 10.40
C ARG A 405 33.54 -20.00 10.52
N THR A 406 34.15 -20.21 11.68
CA THR A 406 35.57 -19.87 11.93
C THR A 406 36.26 -21.00 12.65
N HIS A 407 37.57 -20.99 12.61
CA HIS A 407 38.43 -21.82 13.46
C HIS A 407 38.91 -21.00 14.65
N LEU A 408 38.67 -21.53 15.85
CA LEU A 408 39.23 -20.90 17.04
C LEU A 408 40.74 -21.20 17.15
N PRO A 409 41.58 -20.25 17.63
CA PRO A 409 42.97 -20.53 17.99
C PRO A 409 43.04 -21.63 19.04
N GLU A 410 44.10 -22.44 19.00
CA GLU A 410 44.29 -23.59 19.92
C GLU A 410 44.33 -23.23 21.40
N ASP A 411 44.65 -21.97 21.72
CA ASP A 411 44.79 -21.45 23.08
C ASP A 411 43.45 -20.89 23.66
N VAL A 412 42.36 -20.86 22.88
CA VAL A 412 41.06 -20.46 23.39
C VAL A 412 40.46 -21.60 24.21
N LYS A 413 40.40 -21.39 25.52
CA LYS A 413 39.67 -22.30 26.45
C LYS A 413 38.19 -22.02 26.36
N ALA A 414 37.38 -23.09 26.22
CA ALA A 414 35.93 -23.04 26.25
C ALA A 414 35.37 -22.63 27.61
#